data_790fceded9b63a3c369b6f145458b3a7
#
_entry.id   790fceded9b63a3c369b6f145458b3a7
#
_cell.length_a   1.000
_cell.length_b   1.000
_cell.length_c   1.000
_cell.angle_alpha   90.00
_cell.angle_beta   90.00
_cell.angle_gamma   90.00
#
_symmetry.space_group_name_H-M   'P 1'
#
loop_
_entity.id
_entity.type
_entity.pdbx_description
1 polymer ?
#
loop_
_entity_poly.entity_id
_entity_poly.type
_entity_poly.pdbx_seq_one_letter_code
_entity_poly.pdbx_strand_id
1 'polypeptide(L)'
;MQNILITGCSSGIGLQTALTLKEKNYKVYASARKQKDVEMLKNLGFEAFKIDVRNKEEISFALNKILENDLKLDAVFNNAGFGQPGAVEDLSVEVLKEQFDTNFFGLHEVTIQAMKIFRTQGFGKIIQHSSVLGIISLKYRGAYNASKYAIEGLADTLRQEVMGSNIYISTINTGPVTSKFRENALKKFNKNIIIKGSFFENIYKKELKARLETTEDKAPFNLPASSVANTVLKIMQTQKPKPRYYVTKATYILGFLKRVLSTSLMDKILNKI
;
A
#
# COMPACT_ATOMS: atom_id res chain seq x y z
N MET A 1 -2.47 -13.81 22.43
CA MET A 1 -1.55 -13.24 21.41
C MET A 1 -2.37 -12.36 20.45
N GLN A 2 -1.86 -11.20 20.04
CA GLN A 2 -2.51 -10.41 19.00
C GLN A 2 -2.19 -10.99 17.63
N ASN A 3 -3.17 -10.92 16.72
CA ASN A 3 -3.03 -11.40 15.35
C ASN A 3 -3.27 -10.31 14.31
N ILE A 4 -2.77 -10.53 13.09
CA ILE A 4 -2.89 -9.58 11.99
C ILE A 4 -2.93 -10.29 10.64
N LEU A 5 -3.84 -9.91 9.76
CA LEU A 5 -3.80 -10.26 8.35
C LEU A 5 -3.00 -9.21 7.57
N ILE A 6 -2.02 -9.67 6.78
CA ILE A 6 -1.21 -8.77 5.91
C ILE A 6 -1.42 -9.20 4.46
N THR A 7 -1.87 -8.27 3.62
CA THR A 7 -2.01 -8.53 2.18
C THR A 7 -0.72 -8.21 1.42
N GLY A 8 -0.36 -9.06 0.44
CA GLY A 8 0.79 -8.81 -0.43
C GLY A 8 2.15 -9.07 0.21
N CYS A 9 2.32 -10.22 0.85
CA CYS A 9 3.56 -10.61 1.55
C CYS A 9 4.58 -11.35 0.67
N SER A 10 4.40 -11.42 -0.65
CA SER A 10 5.36 -12.13 -1.53
C SER A 10 6.76 -11.53 -1.57
N SER A 11 6.92 -10.26 -1.17
CA SER A 11 8.21 -9.55 -1.13
C SER A 11 8.08 -8.17 -0.46
N GLY A 12 9.21 -7.46 -0.36
CA GLY A 12 9.27 -6.04 0.00
C GLY A 12 8.65 -5.73 1.35
N ILE A 13 7.84 -4.67 1.42
CA ILE A 13 7.29 -4.15 2.67
C ILE A 13 6.38 -5.18 3.38
N GLY A 14 5.52 -5.87 2.64
CA GLY A 14 4.62 -6.87 3.22
C GLY A 14 5.36 -8.03 3.87
N LEU A 15 6.36 -8.60 3.18
CA LEU A 15 7.19 -9.68 3.72
C LEU A 15 8.00 -9.20 4.94
N GLN A 16 8.66 -8.04 4.82
CA GLN A 16 9.43 -7.48 5.93
C GLN A 16 8.54 -7.21 7.16
N THR A 17 7.32 -6.71 6.95
CA THR A 17 6.38 -6.48 8.05
C THR A 17 5.97 -7.81 8.70
N ALA A 18 5.70 -8.84 7.90
CA ALA A 18 5.35 -10.16 8.41
C ALA A 18 6.48 -10.73 9.27
N LEU A 19 7.74 -10.68 8.79
CA LEU A 19 8.91 -11.13 9.53
C LEU A 19 9.10 -10.36 10.84
N THR A 20 9.06 -9.02 10.78
CA THR A 20 9.24 -8.17 11.97
C THR A 20 8.17 -8.43 13.04
N LEU A 21 6.92 -8.61 12.65
CA LEU A 21 5.84 -8.88 13.60
C LEU A 21 5.94 -10.30 14.19
N LYS A 22 6.32 -11.29 13.39
CA LYS A 22 6.58 -12.66 13.88
C LYS A 22 7.68 -12.69 14.93
N GLU A 23 8.80 -11.99 14.69
CA GLU A 23 9.90 -11.83 15.67
C GLU A 23 9.46 -11.16 16.98
N LYS A 24 8.39 -10.36 16.94
CA LYS A 24 7.80 -9.67 18.09
C LYS A 24 6.59 -10.43 18.69
N ASN A 25 6.50 -11.74 18.41
CA ASN A 25 5.48 -12.64 18.95
C ASN A 25 4.03 -12.24 18.58
N TYR A 26 3.81 -11.65 17.40
CA TYR A 26 2.47 -11.52 16.83
C TYR A 26 2.15 -12.76 15.98
N LYS A 27 0.91 -13.21 16.01
CA LYS A 27 0.43 -14.20 15.04
C LYS A 27 0.14 -13.52 13.71
N VAL A 28 0.90 -13.84 12.68
CA VAL A 28 0.79 -13.21 11.37
C VAL A 28 0.15 -14.17 10.38
N TYR A 29 -0.97 -13.75 9.83
CA TYR A 29 -1.61 -14.34 8.68
C TYR A 29 -1.11 -13.62 7.43
N ALA A 30 -0.20 -14.26 6.72
CA ALA A 30 0.42 -13.67 5.53
C ALA A 30 -0.36 -14.05 4.27
N SER A 31 -0.48 -13.15 3.29
CA SER A 31 -1.10 -13.53 2.05
C SER A 31 -0.30 -13.13 0.81
N ALA A 32 -0.47 -13.90 -0.25
CA ALA A 32 0.10 -13.65 -1.56
C ALA A 32 -0.87 -14.10 -2.66
N ARG A 33 -0.75 -13.47 -3.83
CA ARG A 33 -1.64 -13.76 -4.97
C ARG A 33 -1.32 -15.09 -5.66
N LYS A 34 -0.05 -15.46 -5.74
CA LYS A 34 0.41 -16.66 -6.45
C LYS A 34 0.64 -17.79 -5.47
N GLN A 35 0.22 -19.01 -5.83
CA GLN A 35 0.37 -20.18 -4.99
C GLN A 35 1.82 -20.44 -4.57
N LYS A 36 2.79 -20.30 -5.49
CA LYS A 36 4.22 -20.46 -5.17
C LYS A 36 4.72 -19.50 -4.07
N ASP A 37 4.15 -18.27 -4.02
CA ASP A 37 4.53 -17.29 -3.00
C ASP A 37 3.87 -17.64 -1.66
N VAL A 38 2.70 -18.27 -1.66
CA VAL A 38 2.05 -18.81 -0.45
C VAL A 38 2.87 -19.95 0.13
N GLU A 39 3.38 -20.85 -0.70
CA GLU A 39 4.26 -21.95 -0.27
C GLU A 39 5.56 -21.41 0.34
N MET A 40 6.16 -20.41 -0.30
CA MET A 40 7.32 -19.72 0.28
C MET A 40 7.02 -19.15 1.67
N LEU A 41 5.86 -18.51 1.85
CA LEU A 41 5.45 -17.96 3.16
C LEU A 41 5.24 -19.06 4.20
N LYS A 42 4.64 -20.19 3.82
CA LYS A 42 4.49 -21.36 4.68
C LYS A 42 5.85 -21.94 5.11
N ASN A 43 6.80 -22.02 4.19
CA ASN A 43 8.16 -22.46 4.48
C ASN A 43 8.91 -21.51 5.44
N LEU A 44 8.54 -20.23 5.47
CA LEU A 44 9.00 -19.25 6.46
C LEU A 44 8.26 -19.36 7.80
N GLY A 45 7.34 -20.32 7.92
CA GLY A 45 6.58 -20.61 9.14
C GLY A 45 5.45 -19.63 9.41
N PHE A 46 4.81 -19.08 8.37
CA PHE A 46 3.58 -18.32 8.49
C PHE A 46 2.35 -19.18 8.21
N GLU A 47 1.24 -18.88 8.88
CA GLU A 47 -0.05 -19.24 8.34
C GLU A 47 -0.32 -18.36 7.12
N ALA A 48 -0.41 -18.97 5.92
CA ALA A 48 -0.42 -18.22 4.68
C ALA A 48 -1.60 -18.60 3.78
N PHE A 49 -2.24 -17.58 3.20
CA PHE A 49 -3.40 -17.71 2.33
C PHE A 49 -3.10 -17.19 0.93
N LYS A 50 -3.70 -17.86 -0.05
CA LYS A 50 -3.78 -17.31 -1.39
C LYS A 50 -4.89 -16.25 -1.39
N ILE A 51 -4.52 -14.98 -1.63
CA ILE A 51 -5.46 -13.87 -1.77
C ILE A 51 -5.05 -13.01 -2.97
N ASP A 52 -5.86 -13.03 -4.02
CA ASP A 52 -5.98 -11.90 -4.93
C ASP A 52 -7.00 -10.94 -4.33
N VAL A 53 -6.59 -9.74 -3.95
CA VAL A 53 -7.50 -8.78 -3.30
C VAL A 53 -8.69 -8.36 -4.18
N ARG A 54 -8.67 -8.68 -5.47
CA ARG A 54 -9.79 -8.50 -6.41
C ARG A 54 -10.82 -9.63 -6.34
N ASN A 55 -10.52 -10.70 -5.60
CA ASN A 55 -11.39 -11.86 -5.44
C ASN A 55 -11.96 -11.90 -4.02
N LYS A 56 -13.24 -11.56 -3.88
CA LYS A 56 -13.93 -11.46 -2.59
C LYS A 56 -14.08 -12.81 -1.89
N GLU A 57 -14.17 -13.90 -2.65
CA GLU A 57 -14.28 -15.26 -2.13
C GLU A 57 -12.96 -15.71 -1.45
N GLU A 58 -11.80 -15.40 -2.06
CA GLU A 58 -10.50 -15.70 -1.46
C GLU A 58 -10.29 -14.90 -0.17
N ILE A 59 -10.75 -13.64 -0.12
CA ILE A 59 -10.71 -12.80 1.09
C ILE A 59 -11.61 -13.40 2.18
N SER A 60 -12.86 -13.70 1.84
CA SER A 60 -13.84 -14.28 2.77
C SER A 60 -13.35 -15.62 3.34
N PHE A 61 -12.83 -16.49 2.49
CA PHE A 61 -12.25 -17.76 2.92
C PHE A 61 -11.13 -17.58 3.94
N ALA A 62 -10.19 -16.68 3.66
CA ALA A 62 -9.07 -16.41 4.57
C ALA A 62 -9.54 -15.84 5.91
N LEU A 63 -10.46 -14.88 5.91
CA LEU A 63 -10.99 -14.28 7.14
C LEU A 63 -11.77 -15.30 7.97
N ASN A 64 -12.58 -16.15 7.35
CA ASN A 64 -13.30 -17.22 8.05
C ASN A 64 -12.31 -18.20 8.69
N LYS A 65 -11.25 -18.60 7.97
CA LYS A 65 -10.20 -19.49 8.54
C LYS A 65 -9.47 -18.86 9.71
N ILE A 66 -9.23 -17.53 9.67
CA ILE A 66 -8.65 -16.82 10.81
C ILE A 66 -9.57 -16.88 12.03
N LEU A 67 -10.88 -16.69 11.83
CA LEU A 67 -11.85 -16.76 12.92
C LEU A 67 -12.05 -18.18 13.46
N GLU A 68 -11.98 -19.21 12.61
CA GLU A 68 -11.98 -20.61 13.04
C GLU A 68 -10.76 -20.91 13.93
N ASN A 69 -9.57 -20.37 13.61
CA ASN A 69 -8.34 -20.62 14.33
C ASN A 69 -8.21 -19.82 15.65
N ASP A 70 -8.58 -18.54 15.64
CA ASP A 70 -8.28 -17.59 16.71
C ASP A 70 -9.50 -16.92 17.34
N LEU A 71 -10.71 -17.16 16.82
CA LEU A 71 -11.98 -16.55 17.24
C LEU A 71 -12.03 -15.01 17.16
N LYS A 72 -10.97 -14.37 16.67
CA LYS A 72 -10.85 -12.90 16.55
C LYS A 72 -9.85 -12.52 15.46
N LEU A 73 -9.90 -11.25 15.06
CA LEU A 73 -8.88 -10.60 14.24
C LEU A 73 -8.55 -9.24 14.86
N ASP A 74 -7.29 -9.01 15.28
CA ASP A 74 -6.90 -7.77 15.93
C ASP A 74 -6.60 -6.63 14.93
N ALA A 75 -6.02 -6.98 13.76
CA ALA A 75 -5.71 -5.98 12.74
C ALA A 75 -5.68 -6.54 11.31
N VAL A 76 -5.83 -5.63 10.35
CA VAL A 76 -5.54 -5.86 8.93
C VAL A 76 -4.56 -4.82 8.44
N PHE A 77 -3.49 -5.24 7.78
CA PHE A 77 -2.60 -4.36 7.02
C PHE A 77 -2.84 -4.55 5.52
N ASN A 78 -3.55 -3.61 4.92
CA ASN A 78 -3.81 -3.54 3.49
C ASN A 78 -2.56 -3.01 2.77
N ASN A 79 -1.66 -3.92 2.41
CA ASN A 79 -0.39 -3.58 1.78
C ASN A 79 -0.33 -3.99 0.30
N ALA A 80 -1.14 -4.92 -0.16
CA ALA A 80 -1.16 -5.34 -1.56
C ALA A 80 -1.37 -4.16 -2.51
N GLY A 81 -0.49 -4.03 -3.51
CA GLY A 81 -0.58 -2.94 -4.48
C GLY A 81 0.62 -2.91 -5.43
N PHE A 82 0.48 -2.14 -6.48
CA PHE A 82 1.53 -1.88 -7.45
C PHE A 82 1.43 -0.45 -7.98
N GLY A 83 2.40 -0.01 -8.78
CA GLY A 83 2.38 1.29 -9.45
C GLY A 83 2.39 1.11 -10.96
N GLN A 84 1.51 1.83 -11.66
CA GLN A 84 1.49 1.97 -13.11
C GLN A 84 2.10 3.33 -13.49
N PRO A 85 3.33 3.37 -14.03
CA PRO A 85 3.91 4.58 -14.61
C PRO A 85 3.34 4.85 -16.00
N GLY A 86 3.39 6.13 -16.40
CA GLY A 86 2.97 6.64 -17.71
C GLY A 86 2.39 8.03 -17.59
N ALA A 87 2.49 8.83 -18.66
CA ALA A 87 1.77 10.09 -18.76
C ALA A 87 0.26 9.83 -18.74
N VAL A 88 -0.51 10.74 -18.20
CA VAL A 88 -1.96 10.53 -18.02
C VAL A 88 -2.67 10.26 -19.34
N GLU A 89 -2.28 10.95 -20.41
CA GLU A 89 -2.85 10.79 -21.74
C GLU A 89 -2.49 9.46 -22.42
N ASP A 90 -1.42 8.78 -21.98
CA ASP A 90 -1.00 7.47 -22.49
C ASP A 90 -1.59 6.30 -21.67
N LEU A 91 -2.35 6.60 -20.63
CA LEU A 91 -3.01 5.59 -19.80
C LEU A 91 -4.41 5.30 -20.35
N SER A 92 -4.62 4.11 -20.93
CA SER A 92 -5.98 3.71 -21.31
C SER A 92 -6.87 3.56 -20.06
N VAL A 93 -8.18 3.61 -20.28
CA VAL A 93 -9.16 3.42 -19.20
C VAL A 93 -8.99 2.05 -18.53
N GLU A 94 -8.68 1.01 -19.30
CA GLU A 94 -8.46 -0.36 -18.81
C GLU A 94 -7.24 -0.44 -17.90
N VAL A 95 -6.15 0.24 -18.27
CA VAL A 95 -4.93 0.33 -17.46
C VAL A 95 -5.19 1.06 -16.14
N LEU A 96 -5.97 2.15 -16.19
CA LEU A 96 -6.38 2.87 -15.00
C LEU A 96 -7.28 2.01 -14.10
N LYS A 97 -8.25 1.30 -14.67
CA LYS A 97 -9.10 0.35 -13.94
C LYS A 97 -8.26 -0.74 -13.26
N GLU A 98 -7.30 -1.37 -13.96
CA GLU A 98 -6.41 -2.39 -13.36
C GLU A 98 -5.66 -1.86 -12.14
N GLN A 99 -5.20 -0.60 -12.19
CA GLN A 99 -4.56 0.06 -11.05
C GLN A 99 -5.53 0.20 -9.87
N PHE A 100 -6.77 0.64 -10.14
CA PHE A 100 -7.79 0.82 -9.11
C PHE A 100 -8.31 -0.52 -8.57
N ASP A 101 -8.51 -1.52 -9.42
CA ASP A 101 -8.99 -2.84 -9.01
C ASP A 101 -8.14 -3.45 -7.89
N THR A 102 -6.82 -3.30 -7.98
CA THR A 102 -5.92 -3.80 -6.95
C THR A 102 -5.75 -2.82 -5.79
N ASN A 103 -5.37 -1.56 -6.10
CA ASN A 103 -4.92 -0.62 -5.07
C ASN A 103 -6.06 -0.01 -4.26
N PHE A 104 -7.26 0.06 -4.84
CA PHE A 104 -8.40 0.72 -4.21
C PHE A 104 -9.58 -0.24 -3.98
N PHE A 105 -10.16 -0.83 -5.00
CA PHE A 105 -11.32 -1.70 -4.83
C PHE A 105 -10.99 -2.97 -4.05
N GLY A 106 -9.84 -3.61 -4.35
CA GLY A 106 -9.38 -4.77 -3.59
C GLY A 106 -9.06 -4.44 -2.14
N LEU A 107 -8.38 -3.30 -1.89
CA LEU A 107 -8.15 -2.80 -0.54
C LEU A 107 -9.48 -2.53 0.19
N HIS A 108 -10.45 -1.94 -0.49
CA HIS A 108 -11.78 -1.66 0.06
C HIS A 108 -12.51 -2.96 0.40
N GLU A 109 -12.50 -3.97 -0.48
CA GLU A 109 -13.14 -5.27 -0.22
C GLU A 109 -12.58 -5.95 1.03
N VAL A 110 -11.25 -5.98 1.20
CA VAL A 110 -10.64 -6.49 2.44
C VAL A 110 -11.10 -5.67 3.65
N THR A 111 -11.17 -4.35 3.51
CA THR A 111 -11.58 -3.44 4.58
C THR A 111 -13.02 -3.71 5.03
N ILE A 112 -13.99 -3.78 4.10
CA ILE A 112 -15.40 -3.97 4.47
C ILE A 112 -15.66 -5.34 5.09
N GLN A 113 -14.98 -6.39 4.62
CA GLN A 113 -15.10 -7.71 5.22
C GLN A 113 -14.50 -7.75 6.63
N ALA A 114 -13.32 -7.17 6.85
CA ALA A 114 -12.72 -7.04 8.16
C ALA A 114 -13.56 -6.16 9.10
N MET A 115 -14.19 -5.09 8.60
CA MET A 115 -15.06 -4.23 9.37
C MET A 115 -16.29 -4.97 9.94
N LYS A 116 -16.85 -5.94 9.20
CA LYS A 116 -17.95 -6.79 9.73
C LYS A 116 -17.49 -7.55 10.97
N ILE A 117 -16.28 -8.12 10.93
CA ILE A 117 -15.68 -8.83 12.07
C ILE A 117 -15.45 -7.85 13.22
N PHE A 118 -14.83 -6.70 12.96
CA PHE A 118 -14.53 -5.70 13.99
C PHE A 118 -15.77 -5.12 14.65
N ARG A 119 -16.87 -4.93 13.90
CA ARG A 119 -18.15 -4.51 14.46
C ARG A 119 -18.74 -5.56 15.40
N THR A 120 -18.67 -6.84 15.02
CA THR A 120 -19.17 -7.95 15.85
C THR A 120 -18.34 -8.13 17.12
N GLN A 121 -17.01 -8.09 17.04
CA GLN A 121 -16.13 -8.28 18.20
C GLN A 121 -15.92 -7.01 19.05
N GLY A 122 -16.31 -5.82 18.56
CA GLY A 122 -16.24 -4.54 19.26
C GLY A 122 -14.86 -3.85 19.23
N PHE A 123 -13.88 -4.33 18.51
CA PHE A 123 -12.54 -3.73 18.38
C PHE A 123 -11.87 -4.13 17.07
N GLY A 124 -10.81 -3.40 16.67
CA GLY A 124 -9.98 -3.75 15.53
C GLY A 124 -9.14 -2.58 15.00
N LYS A 125 -8.16 -2.89 14.17
CA LYS A 125 -7.31 -1.90 13.51
C LYS A 125 -7.24 -2.15 12.01
N ILE A 126 -7.60 -1.15 11.22
CA ILE A 126 -7.34 -1.12 9.78
C ILE A 126 -6.13 -0.24 9.52
N ILE A 127 -5.10 -0.81 8.91
CA ILE A 127 -3.89 -0.10 8.52
C ILE A 127 -3.85 -0.06 6.99
N GLN A 128 -4.00 1.15 6.42
CA GLN A 128 -4.00 1.36 4.98
C GLN A 128 -2.61 1.78 4.51
N HIS A 129 -2.01 1.00 3.63
CA HIS A 129 -0.73 1.38 3.02
C HIS A 129 -0.95 2.43 1.93
N SER A 130 -0.83 3.67 2.32
CA SER A 130 -0.86 4.82 1.42
C SER A 130 0.55 5.18 0.94
N SER A 131 0.74 6.40 0.50
CA SER A 131 2.00 6.93 -0.04
C SER A 131 2.07 8.43 0.18
N VAL A 132 3.26 9.00 0.09
CA VAL A 132 3.41 10.44 -0.14
C VAL A 132 2.62 10.87 -1.38
N LEU A 133 2.46 9.99 -2.36
CA LEU A 133 1.65 10.19 -3.57
C LEU A 133 0.13 10.07 -3.34
N GLY A 134 -0.32 9.87 -2.12
CA GLY A 134 -1.70 10.12 -1.69
C GLY A 134 -1.90 11.52 -1.12
N ILE A 135 -0.82 12.33 -1.01
CA ILE A 135 -0.85 13.70 -0.48
C ILE A 135 -0.42 14.70 -1.56
N ILE A 136 0.59 14.34 -2.35
CA ILE A 136 1.10 15.13 -3.48
C ILE A 136 1.06 14.29 -4.76
N SER A 137 1.19 14.93 -5.93
CA SER A 137 1.22 14.23 -7.22
C SER A 137 2.55 14.47 -7.93
N LEU A 138 3.12 13.42 -8.51
CA LEU A 138 4.32 13.53 -9.36
C LEU A 138 3.99 13.13 -10.79
N LYS A 139 4.72 13.71 -11.76
CA LYS A 139 4.60 13.40 -13.19
C LYS A 139 4.75 11.89 -13.45
N TYR A 140 4.11 11.41 -14.49
CA TYR A 140 4.17 10.03 -15.01
C TYR A 140 3.75 8.96 -13.99
N ARG A 141 2.91 9.33 -13.01
CA ARG A 141 2.38 8.43 -11.97
C ARG A 141 0.90 8.65 -11.73
N GLY A 142 0.18 9.18 -12.74
CA GLY A 142 -1.23 9.59 -12.59
C GLY A 142 -2.13 8.51 -12.04
N ALA A 143 -2.09 7.29 -12.59
CA ALA A 143 -2.90 6.16 -12.11
C ALA A 143 -2.62 5.82 -10.64
N TYR A 144 -1.34 5.77 -10.26
CA TYR A 144 -0.95 5.48 -8.88
C TYR A 144 -1.32 6.63 -7.92
N ASN A 145 -1.04 7.90 -8.30
CA ASN A 145 -1.43 9.07 -7.52
C ASN A 145 -2.93 9.01 -7.22
N ALA A 146 -3.76 8.88 -8.25
CA ALA A 146 -5.21 8.85 -8.12
C ALA A 146 -5.68 7.72 -7.17
N SER A 147 -5.12 6.51 -7.31
CA SER A 147 -5.47 5.39 -6.43
C SER A 147 -5.10 5.65 -4.96
N LYS A 148 -3.98 6.33 -4.68
CA LYS A 148 -3.55 6.65 -3.32
C LYS A 148 -4.32 7.82 -2.71
N TYR A 149 -4.71 8.83 -3.49
CA TYR A 149 -5.66 9.86 -3.05
C TYR A 149 -7.03 9.27 -2.68
N ALA A 150 -7.53 8.34 -3.49
CA ALA A 150 -8.79 7.64 -3.20
C ALA A 150 -8.73 6.89 -1.85
N ILE A 151 -7.60 6.23 -1.53
CA ILE A 151 -7.39 5.57 -0.23
C ILE A 151 -7.46 6.59 0.92
N GLU A 152 -6.83 7.76 0.79
CA GLU A 152 -6.84 8.80 1.83
C GLU A 152 -8.27 9.29 2.12
N GLY A 153 -9.03 9.61 1.06
CA GLY A 153 -10.42 10.06 1.22
C GLY A 153 -11.30 9.00 1.88
N LEU A 154 -11.19 7.75 1.42
CA LEU A 154 -11.95 6.63 2.00
C LEU A 154 -11.57 6.38 3.47
N ALA A 155 -10.28 6.40 3.80
CA ALA A 155 -9.80 6.19 5.16
C ALA A 155 -10.23 7.33 6.11
N ASP A 156 -10.23 8.57 5.64
CA ASP A 156 -10.67 9.73 6.41
C ASP A 156 -12.17 9.65 6.72
N THR A 157 -12.99 9.22 5.76
CA THR A 157 -14.44 9.02 5.93
C THR A 157 -14.70 7.88 6.93
N LEU A 158 -14.12 6.69 6.67
CA LEU A 158 -14.32 5.53 7.55
C LEU A 158 -13.89 5.81 8.99
N ARG A 159 -12.83 6.59 9.20
CA ARG A 159 -12.38 6.98 10.54
C ARG A 159 -13.45 7.80 11.28
N GLN A 160 -14.15 8.70 10.58
CA GLN A 160 -15.25 9.48 11.16
C GLN A 160 -16.44 8.58 11.50
N GLU A 161 -16.76 7.62 10.65
CA GLU A 161 -17.87 6.67 10.85
C GLU A 161 -17.66 5.69 12.01
N VAL A 162 -16.38 5.44 12.40
CA VAL A 162 -16.05 4.59 13.54
C VAL A 162 -15.75 5.38 14.82
N MET A 163 -15.90 6.71 14.80
CA MET A 163 -15.61 7.55 15.95
C MET A 163 -16.43 7.13 17.18
N GLY A 164 -15.78 7.08 18.34
CA GLY A 164 -16.40 6.60 19.58
C GLY A 164 -16.39 5.08 19.75
N SER A 165 -15.92 4.31 18.78
CA SER A 165 -15.70 2.85 18.91
C SER A 165 -14.23 2.51 19.23
N ASN A 166 -13.97 1.25 19.55
CA ASN A 166 -12.61 0.73 19.70
C ASN A 166 -12.03 0.22 18.35
N ILE A 167 -12.54 0.72 17.23
CA ILE A 167 -12.03 0.41 15.90
C ILE A 167 -11.20 1.61 15.42
N TYR A 168 -10.00 1.37 14.95
CA TYR A 168 -9.06 2.42 14.55
C TYR A 168 -8.64 2.28 13.10
N ILE A 169 -8.67 3.39 12.37
CA ILE A 169 -8.26 3.48 10.97
C ILE A 169 -7.01 4.35 10.88
N SER A 170 -5.91 3.78 10.38
CA SER A 170 -4.64 4.50 10.22
C SER A 170 -4.14 4.38 8.78
N THR A 171 -3.63 5.47 8.22
CA THR A 171 -2.86 5.44 6.97
C THR A 171 -1.36 5.53 7.24
N ILE A 172 -0.57 4.77 6.49
CA ILE A 172 0.90 4.90 6.46
C ILE A 172 1.27 5.54 5.13
N ASN A 173 1.72 6.79 5.18
CA ASN A 173 2.17 7.53 4.02
C ASN A 173 3.66 7.31 3.81
N THR A 174 3.98 6.39 2.92
CA THR A 174 5.35 5.98 2.63
C THR A 174 5.94 6.84 1.52
N GLY A 175 7.11 7.44 1.76
CA GLY A 175 7.92 8.06 0.72
C GLY A 175 8.82 7.04 0.01
N PRO A 176 10.05 7.41 -0.43
CA PRO A 176 11.00 6.46 -1.00
C PRO A 176 11.36 5.37 0.01
N VAL A 177 11.12 4.09 -0.38
CA VAL A 177 11.49 2.90 0.40
C VAL A 177 11.98 1.81 -0.54
N THR A 178 13.12 1.23 -0.21
CA THR A 178 13.72 0.13 -0.98
C THR A 178 12.81 -1.10 -0.96
N SER A 179 12.35 -1.50 -2.15
CA SER A 179 11.49 -2.66 -2.34
C SER A 179 11.44 -3.07 -3.81
N LYS A 180 10.79 -4.20 -4.12
CA LYS A 180 10.54 -4.62 -5.52
C LYS A 180 9.48 -3.78 -6.25
N PHE A 181 9.00 -2.69 -5.64
CA PHE A 181 7.96 -1.85 -6.23
C PHE A 181 8.38 -1.25 -7.59
N ARG A 182 9.63 -0.75 -7.68
CA ARG A 182 10.17 -0.17 -8.92
C ARG A 182 10.29 -1.20 -10.04
N GLU A 183 10.83 -2.39 -9.75
CA GLU A 183 10.90 -3.52 -10.70
C GLU A 183 9.50 -3.91 -11.21
N ASN A 184 8.52 -4.00 -10.31
CA ASN A 184 7.15 -4.30 -10.69
C ASN A 184 6.50 -3.17 -11.51
N ALA A 185 6.82 -1.91 -11.21
CA ALA A 185 6.38 -0.75 -11.98
C ALA A 185 6.97 -0.77 -13.40
N LEU A 186 8.24 -1.12 -13.56
CA LEU A 186 8.86 -1.29 -14.88
C LEU A 186 8.15 -2.36 -15.72
N LYS A 187 7.84 -3.52 -15.11
CA LYS A 187 7.07 -4.57 -15.80
C LYS A 187 5.71 -4.07 -16.28
N LYS A 188 5.03 -3.26 -15.47
CA LYS A 188 3.74 -2.65 -15.84
C LYS A 188 3.89 -1.59 -16.92
N PHE A 189 4.92 -0.77 -16.85
CA PHE A 189 5.24 0.20 -17.88
C PHE A 189 5.47 -0.47 -19.24
N ASN A 190 6.36 -1.45 -19.29
CA ASN A 190 6.68 -2.18 -20.54
C ASN A 190 5.49 -2.95 -21.13
N LYS A 191 4.56 -3.40 -20.26
CA LYS A 191 3.36 -4.13 -20.72
C LYS A 191 2.29 -3.19 -21.28
N ASN A 192 2.09 -2.03 -20.65
CA ASN A 192 0.87 -1.26 -20.81
C ASN A 192 1.06 0.07 -21.55
N ILE A 193 2.31 0.57 -21.70
CA ILE A 193 2.57 1.87 -22.34
C ILE A 193 3.11 1.67 -23.74
N ILE A 194 2.41 2.24 -24.73
CA ILE A 194 2.85 2.32 -26.11
C ILE A 194 3.74 3.53 -26.26
N ILE A 195 5.06 3.31 -26.36
CA ILE A 195 6.06 4.39 -26.40
C ILE A 195 6.05 5.08 -27.77
N LYS A 196 5.99 4.29 -28.87
CA LYS A 196 6.07 4.82 -30.23
C LYS A 196 4.85 5.66 -30.56
N GLY A 197 5.10 6.91 -30.96
CA GLY A 197 4.04 7.85 -31.33
C GLY A 197 3.43 8.63 -30.15
N SER A 198 3.83 8.35 -28.89
CA SER A 198 3.46 9.19 -27.75
C SER A 198 4.15 10.55 -27.83
N PHE A 199 3.48 11.62 -27.39
CA PHE A 199 4.09 12.93 -27.17
C PHE A 199 5.30 12.86 -26.23
N PHE A 200 5.30 11.91 -25.30
CA PHE A 200 6.34 11.67 -24.29
C PHE A 200 7.38 10.62 -24.72
N GLU A 201 7.42 10.19 -25.98
CA GLU A 201 8.32 9.13 -26.45
C GLU A 201 9.79 9.36 -26.05
N ASN A 202 10.30 10.57 -26.24
CA ASN A 202 11.70 10.91 -25.89
C ASN A 202 11.96 10.85 -24.38
N ILE A 203 11.00 11.28 -23.56
CA ILE A 203 11.09 11.24 -22.09
C ILE A 203 11.06 9.80 -21.61
N TYR A 204 10.19 8.97 -22.20
CA TYR A 204 10.11 7.55 -21.87
C TYR A 204 11.42 6.80 -22.15
N LYS A 205 12.02 7.06 -23.30
CA LYS A 205 13.28 6.40 -23.70
C LYS A 205 14.49 6.84 -22.88
N LYS A 206 14.58 8.15 -22.59
CA LYS A 206 15.78 8.74 -21.96
C LYS A 206 15.71 8.78 -20.43
N GLU A 207 14.57 9.07 -19.85
CA GLU A 207 14.45 9.38 -18.42
C GLU A 207 13.65 8.34 -17.64
N LEU A 208 12.41 8.08 -18.05
CA LEU A 208 11.51 7.25 -17.25
C LEU A 208 11.96 5.79 -17.21
N LYS A 209 12.33 5.24 -18.36
CA LYS A 209 12.82 3.85 -18.45
C LYS A 209 14.13 3.70 -17.68
N ALA A 210 15.10 4.58 -17.89
CA ALA A 210 16.37 4.57 -17.15
C ALA A 210 16.15 4.64 -15.64
N ARG A 211 15.23 5.51 -15.17
CA ARG A 211 14.87 5.62 -13.75
C ARG A 211 14.25 4.33 -13.21
N LEU A 212 13.41 3.66 -13.99
CA LEU A 212 12.75 2.41 -13.56
C LEU A 212 13.71 1.21 -13.58
N GLU A 213 14.69 1.22 -14.48
CA GLU A 213 15.73 0.18 -14.62
C GLU A 213 16.85 0.32 -13.58
N THR A 214 17.03 1.50 -12.99
CA THR A 214 18.06 1.72 -11.98
C THR A 214 17.83 0.83 -10.76
N THR A 215 18.79 -0.03 -10.46
CA THR A 215 18.77 -0.93 -9.29
C THR A 215 19.19 -0.19 -8.02
N GLU A 216 19.99 0.87 -8.14
CA GLU A 216 20.41 1.69 -7.03
C GLU A 216 19.30 2.63 -6.56
N ASP A 217 18.99 2.55 -5.28
CA ASP A 217 17.95 3.39 -4.67
C ASP A 217 18.56 4.70 -4.18
N LYS A 218 18.90 5.57 -5.15
CA LYS A 218 19.53 6.90 -4.91
C LYS A 218 18.49 7.98 -4.57
N ALA A 219 17.21 7.61 -4.36
CA ALA A 219 16.21 8.60 -4.02
C ALA A 219 16.56 9.30 -2.70
N PRO A 220 16.49 10.64 -2.63
CA PRO A 220 16.74 11.36 -1.39
C PRO A 220 15.81 10.86 -0.28
N PHE A 221 16.36 10.69 0.93
CA PHE A 221 15.62 10.20 2.11
C PHE A 221 15.05 8.78 1.96
N ASN A 222 15.64 7.96 1.09
CA ASN A 222 15.25 6.56 0.97
C ASN A 222 15.50 5.81 2.28
N LEU A 223 14.56 4.93 2.66
CA LEU A 223 14.63 4.09 3.85
C LEU A 223 14.45 2.60 3.49
N PRO A 224 14.93 1.68 4.32
CA PRO A 224 14.65 0.25 4.14
C PRO A 224 13.18 -0.09 4.44
N ALA A 225 12.69 -1.23 3.92
CA ALA A 225 11.33 -1.73 4.16
C ALA A 225 11.01 -1.91 5.66
N SER A 226 12.02 -2.18 6.49
CA SER A 226 11.90 -2.27 7.95
C SER A 226 11.36 -1.00 8.61
N SER A 227 11.54 0.18 8.00
CA SER A 227 10.98 1.44 8.51
C SER A 227 9.45 1.45 8.48
N VAL A 228 8.84 0.84 7.45
CA VAL A 228 7.39 0.66 7.40
C VAL A 228 6.95 -0.45 8.36
N ALA A 229 7.68 -1.56 8.41
CA ALA A 229 7.42 -2.67 9.33
C ALA A 229 7.39 -2.19 10.79
N ASN A 230 8.36 -1.38 11.20
CA ASN A 230 8.42 -0.77 12.54
C ASN A 230 7.26 0.20 12.79
N THR A 231 6.76 0.86 11.74
CA THR A 231 5.57 1.72 11.87
C THR A 231 4.31 0.88 12.10
N VAL A 232 4.16 -0.24 11.38
CA VAL A 232 3.06 -1.19 11.62
C VAL A 232 3.15 -1.77 13.03
N LEU A 233 4.34 -2.20 13.46
CA LEU A 233 4.57 -2.67 14.84
C LEU A 233 4.14 -1.62 15.88
N LYS A 234 4.53 -0.37 15.69
CA LYS A 234 4.12 0.75 16.56
C LYS A 234 2.58 0.90 16.61
N ILE A 235 1.89 0.78 15.47
CA ILE A 235 0.43 0.83 15.41
C ILE A 235 -0.17 -0.33 16.18
N MET A 236 0.38 -1.54 16.05
CA MET A 236 -0.09 -2.72 16.78
C MET A 236 0.04 -2.54 18.30
N GLN A 237 1.16 -2.00 18.76
CA GLN A 237 1.45 -1.75 20.18
C GLN A 237 0.65 -0.59 20.79
N THR A 238 0.18 0.36 19.95
CA THR A 238 -0.52 1.54 20.43
C THR A 238 -2.00 1.24 20.64
N GLN A 239 -2.54 1.51 21.82
CA GLN A 239 -3.96 1.30 22.13
C GLN A 239 -4.86 2.17 21.25
N LYS A 240 -4.56 3.46 21.13
CA LYS A 240 -5.26 4.42 20.28
C LYS A 240 -4.30 4.99 19.23
N PRO A 241 -4.11 4.30 18.09
CA PRO A 241 -3.15 4.72 17.07
C PRO A 241 -3.58 6.03 16.40
N LYS A 242 -2.58 6.77 15.91
CA LYS A 242 -2.81 8.02 15.18
C LYS A 242 -3.50 7.76 13.84
N PRO A 243 -4.25 8.73 13.31
CA PRO A 243 -4.85 8.64 11.97
C PRO A 243 -3.84 8.46 10.84
N ARG A 244 -2.67 9.11 10.93
CA ARG A 244 -1.63 9.11 9.90
C ARG A 244 -0.24 8.94 10.47
N TYR A 245 0.57 8.16 9.74
CA TYR A 245 1.99 7.92 10.02
C TYR A 245 2.82 8.22 8.77
N TYR A 246 3.67 9.23 8.85
CA TYR A 246 4.65 9.54 7.80
C TYR A 246 5.93 8.77 8.07
N VAL A 247 6.47 8.09 7.04
CA VAL A 247 7.63 7.20 7.25
C VAL A 247 8.94 7.86 6.88
N THR A 248 9.02 8.62 5.78
CA THR A 248 10.28 9.23 5.34
C THR A 248 10.30 10.73 5.58
N LYS A 249 11.49 11.33 5.70
CA LYS A 249 11.65 12.80 5.80
C LYS A 249 10.99 13.51 4.62
N ALA A 250 11.08 12.94 3.41
CA ALA A 250 10.40 13.48 2.23
C ALA A 250 8.89 13.62 2.44
N THR A 251 8.25 12.63 3.06
CA THR A 251 6.80 12.65 3.33
C THR A 251 6.43 13.75 4.31
N TYR A 252 7.23 13.98 5.35
CA TYR A 252 6.99 15.07 6.29
C TYR A 252 7.12 16.44 5.62
N ILE A 253 8.19 16.65 4.86
CA ILE A 253 8.46 17.92 4.16
C ILE A 253 7.34 18.20 3.13
N LEU A 254 7.10 17.26 2.23
CA LEU A 254 6.11 17.44 1.17
C LEU A 254 4.67 17.53 1.70
N GLY A 255 4.35 16.77 2.74
CA GLY A 255 3.05 16.85 3.43
C GLY A 255 2.83 18.18 4.14
N PHE A 256 3.87 18.78 4.72
CA PHE A 256 3.81 20.14 5.28
C PHE A 256 3.65 21.19 4.18
N LEU A 257 4.50 21.15 3.16
CA LEU A 257 4.45 22.09 2.05
C LEU A 257 3.09 22.09 1.35
N LYS A 258 2.48 20.92 1.14
CA LYS A 258 1.14 20.77 0.54
C LYS A 258 0.04 21.50 1.34
N ARG A 259 0.22 21.69 2.63
CA ARG A 259 -0.76 22.37 3.50
C ARG A 259 -0.62 23.87 3.51
N VAL A 260 0.59 24.39 3.27
CA VAL A 260 0.88 25.82 3.42
C VAL A 260 1.09 26.55 2.11
N LEU A 261 1.42 25.82 1.02
CA LEU A 261 1.67 26.42 -0.27
C LEU A 261 0.41 26.40 -1.16
N SER A 262 0.30 27.41 -2.03
CA SER A 262 -0.69 27.38 -3.11
C SER A 262 -0.38 26.26 -4.10
N THR A 263 -1.41 25.77 -4.80
CA THR A 263 -1.26 24.71 -5.81
C THR A 263 -0.19 25.08 -6.85
N SER A 264 -0.22 26.30 -7.37
CA SER A 264 0.73 26.77 -8.39
C SER A 264 2.18 26.74 -7.90
N LEU A 265 2.43 27.10 -6.63
CA LEU A 265 3.78 27.09 -6.07
C LEU A 265 4.24 25.64 -5.80
N MET A 266 3.32 24.79 -5.32
CA MET A 266 3.60 23.37 -5.12
C MET A 266 3.95 22.68 -6.44
N ASP A 267 3.21 22.96 -7.54
CA ASP A 267 3.49 22.40 -8.85
C ASP A 267 4.86 22.81 -9.39
N LYS A 268 5.29 24.07 -9.17
CA LYS A 268 6.65 24.52 -9.54
C LYS A 268 7.75 23.73 -8.78
N ILE A 269 7.51 23.40 -7.52
CA ILE A 269 8.45 22.60 -6.72
C ILE A 269 8.45 21.14 -7.21
N LEU A 270 7.29 20.53 -7.35
CA LEU A 270 7.15 19.12 -7.74
C LEU A 270 7.62 18.86 -9.19
N ASN A 271 7.57 19.88 -10.05
CA ASN A 271 8.07 19.76 -11.43
C ASN A 271 9.59 19.60 -11.51
N LYS A 272 10.32 19.95 -10.45
CA LYS A 272 11.79 19.79 -10.34
C LYS A 272 12.22 18.42 -9.76
N ILE A 273 11.25 17.65 -9.27
CA ILE A 273 11.45 16.31 -8.69
C ILE A 273 11.14 15.23 -9.74
#